data_5eeb32cf0813b858cf7c775bc3fbac43
#
_entry.id   5eeb32cf0813b858cf7c775bc3fbac43
#
_cell.length_a   1.000
_cell.length_b   1.000
_cell.length_c   1.000
_cell.angle_alpha   90.00
_cell.angle_beta   90.00
_cell.angle_gamma   90.00
#
_symmetry.space_group_name_H-M   'P 1'
#
loop_
_entity.id
_entity.type
_entity.pdbx_description
1 polymer ?
#
loop_
_entity_poly.entity_id
_entity_poly.type
_entity_poly.pdbx_seq_one_letter_code
_entity_poly.pdbx_strand_id
1 'polypeptide(L)'
;MIDFTIRSILLKSEAKTMEKAQQLVALSEEESESVYRVAVNPHEFQVGPSFYEDFALRGIRVNRVEPGIIFCSFKVPPRLIDRDGNLAAGAIANLVDIVGNALIYKVNKPMNVSVNMCISYLSNAKLDDELEVTSRLLGKIGAVSGTSVIIKNKATGDIVAEGRHSLFSKL
;
A
#
# COMPACT_ATOMS: atom_id res chain seq x y z
N MET A 1 -35.45 -35.17 -11.96
CA MET A 1 -35.67 -34.00 -12.85
C MET A 1 -35.31 -32.67 -12.20
N ILE A 2 -35.52 -32.46 -10.91
CA ILE A 2 -35.18 -31.22 -10.18
C ILE A 2 -33.66 -30.98 -10.08
N ASP A 3 -32.87 -32.06 -9.95
CA ASP A 3 -31.41 -31.98 -9.77
C ASP A 3 -30.66 -31.42 -11.00
N PHE A 4 -31.11 -31.73 -12.22
CA PHE A 4 -30.50 -31.24 -13.45
C PHE A 4 -30.68 -29.73 -13.66
N THR A 5 -31.81 -29.19 -13.25
CA THR A 5 -32.11 -27.74 -13.37
C THR A 5 -31.30 -26.95 -12.38
N ILE A 6 -31.20 -27.37 -11.11
CA ILE A 6 -30.41 -26.72 -10.08
C ILE A 6 -28.93 -26.72 -10.45
N ARG A 7 -28.41 -27.87 -10.92
CA ARG A 7 -27.01 -27.97 -11.37
C ARG A 7 -26.68 -27.04 -12.54
N SER A 8 -27.62 -26.91 -13.49
CA SER A 8 -27.47 -25.97 -14.62
C SER A 8 -27.46 -24.52 -14.19
N ILE A 9 -28.28 -24.12 -13.18
CA ILE A 9 -28.31 -22.76 -12.63
C ILE A 9 -27.03 -22.46 -11.88
N LEU A 10 -26.52 -23.38 -11.07
CA LEU A 10 -25.26 -23.24 -10.34
C LEU A 10 -24.08 -23.05 -11.29
N LEU A 11 -23.95 -23.89 -12.32
CA LEU A 11 -22.89 -23.79 -13.33
C LEU A 11 -22.90 -22.45 -14.08
N LYS A 12 -24.10 -21.94 -14.42
CA LYS A 12 -24.24 -20.61 -15.04
C LYS A 12 -23.84 -19.48 -14.09
N SER A 13 -24.15 -19.61 -12.79
CA SER A 13 -23.76 -18.65 -11.77
C SER A 13 -22.24 -18.62 -11.56
N GLU A 14 -21.60 -19.80 -11.51
CA GLU A 14 -20.15 -19.93 -11.37
C GLU A 14 -19.42 -19.38 -12.60
N ALA A 15 -19.87 -19.70 -13.82
CA ALA A 15 -19.31 -19.16 -15.05
C ALA A 15 -19.37 -17.61 -15.09
N LYS A 16 -20.52 -17.04 -14.70
CA LYS A 16 -20.69 -15.57 -14.63
C LYS A 16 -19.80 -14.94 -13.56
N THR A 17 -19.56 -15.63 -12.45
CA THR A 17 -18.66 -15.17 -11.39
C THR A 17 -17.21 -15.20 -11.86
N MET A 18 -16.81 -16.27 -12.57
CA MET A 18 -15.48 -16.40 -13.15
C MET A 18 -15.19 -15.33 -14.21
N GLU A 19 -16.16 -15.09 -15.10
CA GLU A 19 -16.05 -14.02 -16.10
C GLU A 19 -15.84 -12.64 -15.47
N LYS A 20 -16.61 -12.32 -14.42
CA LYS A 20 -16.41 -11.05 -13.66
C LYS A 20 -15.05 -10.98 -12.98
N ALA A 21 -14.56 -12.06 -12.41
CA ALA A 21 -13.26 -12.12 -11.81
C ALA A 21 -12.14 -11.91 -12.85
N GLN A 22 -12.27 -12.52 -14.03
CA GLN A 22 -11.35 -12.31 -15.14
C GLN A 22 -11.34 -10.87 -15.63
N GLN A 23 -12.52 -10.25 -15.79
CA GLN A 23 -12.62 -8.82 -16.17
C GLN A 23 -11.96 -7.90 -15.14
N LEU A 24 -11.95 -8.26 -13.86
CA LEU A 24 -11.33 -7.45 -12.81
C LEU A 24 -9.81 -7.56 -12.80
N VAL A 25 -9.26 -8.77 -13.00
CA VAL A 25 -7.82 -9.03 -12.79
C VAL A 25 -7.02 -9.15 -14.08
N ALA A 26 -7.67 -9.44 -15.22
CA ALA A 26 -6.98 -9.56 -16.50
C ALA A 26 -6.66 -8.17 -17.07
N LEU A 27 -5.44 -8.01 -17.54
CA LEU A 27 -5.04 -6.87 -18.35
C LEU A 27 -5.46 -7.12 -19.80
N SER A 28 -5.82 -6.07 -20.53
CA SER A 28 -5.92 -6.13 -21.99
C SER A 28 -4.54 -6.41 -22.60
N GLU A 29 -4.50 -6.86 -23.85
CA GLU A 29 -3.23 -7.06 -24.56
C GLU A 29 -2.41 -5.77 -24.63
N GLU A 30 -3.06 -4.63 -24.87
CA GLU A 30 -2.41 -3.32 -24.92
C GLU A 30 -1.83 -2.90 -23.56
N GLU A 31 -2.60 -3.07 -22.47
CA GLU A 31 -2.14 -2.78 -21.11
C GLU A 31 -0.99 -3.70 -20.72
N SER A 32 -1.10 -5.01 -21.03
CA SER A 32 -0.06 -5.99 -20.76
C SER A 32 1.23 -5.66 -21.50
N GLU A 33 1.14 -5.28 -22.77
CA GLU A 33 2.30 -4.89 -23.57
C GLU A 33 2.91 -3.57 -23.09
N SER A 34 2.08 -2.61 -22.68
CA SER A 34 2.53 -1.36 -22.07
C SER A 34 3.35 -1.60 -20.80
N VAL A 35 2.87 -2.47 -19.91
CA VAL A 35 3.59 -2.85 -18.68
C VAL A 35 4.87 -3.63 -19.01
N TYR A 36 4.84 -4.54 -19.98
CA TYR A 36 6.00 -5.33 -20.41
C TYR A 36 7.12 -4.45 -20.99
N ARG A 37 6.78 -3.35 -21.64
CA ARG A 37 7.75 -2.38 -22.21
C ARG A 37 8.41 -1.49 -21.16
N VAL A 38 7.92 -1.50 -19.91
CA VAL A 38 8.58 -0.76 -18.82
C VAL A 38 9.94 -1.41 -18.55
N ALA A 39 11.00 -0.77 -19.06
CA ALA A 39 12.35 -1.22 -18.80
C ALA A 39 12.74 -0.89 -17.36
N VAL A 40 12.82 -1.90 -16.52
CA VAL A 40 13.31 -1.78 -15.15
C VAL A 40 14.67 -2.45 -15.07
N ASN A 41 15.69 -1.68 -14.73
CA ASN A 41 17.02 -2.25 -14.49
C ASN A 41 16.95 -3.21 -13.28
N PRO A 42 17.60 -4.38 -13.34
CA PRO A 42 17.72 -5.25 -12.19
C PRO A 42 18.28 -4.49 -10.99
N HIS A 43 17.64 -4.63 -9.85
CA HIS A 43 18.11 -4.02 -8.61
C HIS A 43 19.30 -4.81 -8.06
N GLU A 44 20.39 -4.12 -7.78
CA GLU A 44 21.52 -4.70 -7.07
C GLU A 44 21.20 -4.73 -5.57
N PHE A 45 21.27 -5.92 -4.99
CA PHE A 45 20.98 -6.12 -3.58
C PHE A 45 21.85 -5.20 -2.68
N GLN A 46 21.21 -4.46 -1.79
CA GLN A 46 21.80 -3.47 -0.86
C GLN A 46 22.34 -2.17 -1.50
N VAL A 47 22.08 -1.92 -2.77
CA VAL A 47 22.48 -0.69 -3.44
C VAL A 47 21.27 0.20 -3.71
N GLY A 48 20.94 1.07 -2.75
CA GLY A 48 19.84 2.04 -2.88
C GLY A 48 18.43 1.44 -2.89
N PRO A 49 17.39 2.25 -3.12
CA PRO A 49 16.02 1.77 -3.22
C PRO A 49 15.75 1.01 -4.51
N SER A 50 14.84 0.05 -4.45
CA SER A 50 14.38 -0.67 -5.63
C SER A 50 13.47 0.21 -6.50
N PHE A 51 13.29 -0.17 -7.79
CA PHE A 51 12.32 0.50 -8.64
C PHE A 51 10.92 0.58 -8.00
N TYR A 52 10.51 -0.47 -7.30
CA TYR A 52 9.20 -0.52 -6.65
C TYR A 52 9.08 0.52 -5.53
N GLU A 53 10.12 0.67 -4.70
CA GLU A 53 10.17 1.68 -3.65
C GLU A 53 10.16 3.09 -4.22
N ASP A 54 10.98 3.36 -5.25
CA ASP A 54 10.98 4.64 -5.94
C ASP A 54 9.63 4.95 -6.59
N PHE A 55 9.02 3.96 -7.25
CA PHE A 55 7.72 4.10 -7.88
C PHE A 55 6.63 4.42 -6.85
N ALA A 56 6.62 3.72 -5.72
CA ALA A 56 5.61 3.89 -4.69
C ALA A 56 5.78 5.18 -3.88
N LEU A 57 7.03 5.52 -3.51
CA LEU A 57 7.32 6.55 -2.51
C LEU A 57 7.80 7.88 -3.07
N ARG A 58 8.14 7.97 -4.36
CA ARG A 58 8.63 9.20 -4.94
C ARG A 58 7.67 10.36 -4.69
N GLY A 59 8.17 11.39 -3.99
CA GLY A 59 7.41 12.59 -3.63
C GLY A 59 6.99 12.64 -2.16
N ILE A 60 7.21 11.58 -1.37
CA ILE A 60 7.05 11.67 0.08
C ILE A 60 8.12 12.58 0.68
N ARG A 61 7.71 13.38 1.67
CA ARG A 61 8.60 14.30 2.38
C ARG A 61 8.43 14.11 3.88
N VAL A 62 9.54 13.93 4.58
CA VAL A 62 9.56 13.96 6.05
C VAL A 62 9.59 15.43 6.48
N ASN A 63 8.53 15.85 7.17
CA ASN A 63 8.39 17.25 7.61
C ASN A 63 8.94 17.47 9.01
N ARG A 64 8.73 16.48 9.90
CA ARG A 64 9.13 16.56 11.30
C ARG A 64 9.30 15.16 11.89
N VAL A 65 10.28 15.04 12.78
CA VAL A 65 10.53 13.83 13.58
C VAL A 65 10.59 14.23 15.04
N GLU A 66 9.84 13.51 15.87
CA GLU A 66 9.83 13.64 17.32
C GLU A 66 10.08 12.26 17.94
N PRO A 67 10.41 12.18 19.24
CA PRO A 67 10.56 10.88 19.91
C PRO A 67 9.30 10.03 19.76
N GLY A 68 9.43 8.93 19.00
CA GLY A 68 8.34 7.99 18.75
C GLY A 68 7.26 8.47 17.76
N ILE A 69 7.47 9.57 17.02
CA ILE A 69 6.52 10.09 16.04
C ILE A 69 7.28 10.63 14.82
N ILE A 70 6.74 10.35 13.62
CA ILE A 70 7.20 10.94 12.36
C ILE A 70 6.02 11.53 11.60
N PHE A 71 6.20 12.71 11.05
CA PHE A 71 5.22 13.41 10.23
C PHE A 71 5.75 13.56 8.81
N CYS A 72 4.99 13.03 7.86
CA CYS A 72 5.31 13.13 6.44
C CYS A 72 4.18 13.84 5.70
N SER A 73 4.50 14.37 4.54
CA SER A 73 3.52 14.83 3.56
C SER A 73 3.71 14.07 2.25
N PHE A 74 2.61 13.85 1.56
CA PHE A 74 2.58 13.14 0.29
C PHE A 74 1.49 13.73 -0.60
N LYS A 75 1.89 14.23 -1.78
CA LYS A 75 0.94 14.67 -2.80
C LYS A 75 0.60 13.49 -3.68
N VAL A 76 -0.68 13.16 -3.83
CA VAL A 76 -1.15 12.02 -4.62
C VAL A 76 -0.75 12.18 -6.09
N PRO A 77 0.15 11.32 -6.61
CA PRO A 77 0.63 11.44 -7.98
C PRO A 77 -0.21 10.59 -8.95
N PRO A 78 -0.23 10.93 -10.25
CA PRO A 78 -1.03 10.21 -11.24
C PRO A 78 -0.67 8.71 -11.37
N ARG A 79 0.58 8.34 -11.14
CA ARG A 79 1.04 6.94 -11.23
C ARG A 79 0.46 6.00 -10.17
N LEU A 80 -0.15 6.53 -9.11
CA LEU A 80 -0.71 5.75 -8.00
C LEU A 80 -2.24 5.82 -7.94
N ILE A 81 -2.88 6.33 -8.98
CA ILE A 81 -4.34 6.41 -9.09
C ILE A 81 -4.89 5.11 -9.67
N ASP A 82 -5.97 4.62 -9.06
CA ASP A 82 -6.74 3.50 -9.56
C ASP A 82 -7.67 3.91 -10.72
N ARG A 83 -8.41 2.93 -11.26
CA ARG A 83 -9.36 3.15 -12.37
C ARG A 83 -10.51 4.11 -12.05
N ASP A 84 -10.81 4.32 -10.77
CA ASP A 84 -11.88 5.20 -10.28
C ASP A 84 -11.34 6.61 -9.93
N GLY A 85 -10.07 6.86 -10.20
CA GLY A 85 -9.40 8.14 -9.95
C GLY A 85 -9.10 8.39 -8.48
N ASN A 86 -9.01 7.36 -7.66
CA ASN A 86 -8.64 7.44 -6.26
C ASN A 86 -7.20 6.95 -6.07
N LEU A 87 -6.55 7.36 -4.98
CA LEU A 87 -5.29 6.75 -4.55
C LEU A 87 -5.52 5.25 -4.32
N ALA A 88 -4.81 4.42 -5.07
CA ALA A 88 -4.97 2.97 -5.03
C ALA A 88 -4.74 2.41 -3.63
N ALA A 89 -5.54 1.43 -3.23
CA ALA A 89 -5.42 0.78 -1.91
C ALA A 89 -4.03 0.19 -1.67
N GLY A 90 -3.38 -0.36 -2.71
CA GLY A 90 -2.00 -0.83 -2.64
C GLY A 90 -1.00 0.29 -2.35
N ALA A 91 -1.21 1.49 -2.89
CA ALA A 91 -0.37 2.65 -2.60
C ALA A 91 -0.54 3.13 -1.15
N ILE A 92 -1.77 3.12 -0.62
CA ILE A 92 -2.04 3.37 0.80
C ILE A 92 -1.31 2.36 1.68
N ALA A 93 -1.38 1.06 1.33
CA ALA A 93 -0.68 0.00 2.06
C ALA A 93 0.84 0.21 2.08
N ASN A 94 1.43 0.61 0.96
CA ASN A 94 2.86 0.95 0.90
C ASN A 94 3.22 2.13 1.80
N LEU A 95 2.39 3.18 1.86
CA LEU A 95 2.61 4.32 2.76
C LEU A 95 2.58 3.87 4.23
N VAL A 96 1.64 2.99 4.59
CA VAL A 96 1.55 2.43 5.96
C VAL A 96 2.79 1.60 6.29
N ASP A 97 3.21 0.71 5.38
CA ASP A 97 4.38 -0.16 5.58
C ASP A 97 5.65 0.66 5.77
N ILE A 98 5.97 1.52 4.83
CA ILE A 98 7.25 2.23 4.80
C ILE A 98 7.34 3.31 5.89
N VAL A 99 6.27 4.11 6.08
CA VAL A 99 6.30 5.17 7.12
C VAL A 99 6.22 4.56 8.53
N GLY A 100 5.52 3.43 8.68
CA GLY A 100 5.54 2.65 9.91
C GLY A 100 6.93 2.09 10.24
N ASN A 101 7.63 1.57 9.24
CA ASN A 101 8.98 1.04 9.38
C ASN A 101 10.03 2.16 9.61
N ALA A 102 9.90 3.29 8.93
CA ALA A 102 10.85 4.41 9.03
C ALA A 102 11.05 4.89 10.48
N LEU A 103 10.01 4.81 11.30
CA LEU A 103 10.06 5.23 12.71
C LEU A 103 10.99 4.37 13.57
N ILE A 104 11.18 3.10 13.23
CA ILE A 104 11.99 2.14 13.99
C ILE A 104 13.24 1.71 13.24
N TYR A 105 13.47 2.24 12.04
CA TYR A 105 14.62 1.95 11.22
C TYR A 105 15.93 2.38 11.92
N LYS A 106 16.96 1.54 11.82
CA LYS A 106 18.28 1.83 12.35
C LYS A 106 19.31 1.76 11.22
N VAL A 107 20.05 2.84 11.04
CA VAL A 107 21.17 2.88 10.09
C VAL A 107 22.19 1.79 10.42
N ASN A 108 22.73 1.13 9.40
CA ASN A 108 23.68 0.03 9.52
C ASN A 108 23.17 -1.24 10.22
N LYS A 109 21.85 -1.41 10.29
CA LYS A 109 21.21 -2.66 10.71
C LYS A 109 20.38 -3.24 9.56
N PRO A 110 20.16 -4.57 9.54
CA PRO A 110 19.25 -5.16 8.57
C PRO A 110 17.87 -4.51 8.64
N MET A 111 17.19 -4.42 7.50
CA MET A 111 15.81 -3.95 7.44
C MET A 111 14.93 -4.78 8.39
N ASN A 112 13.99 -4.10 9.04
CA ASN A 112 12.97 -4.78 9.83
C ASN A 112 12.06 -5.60 8.91
N VAL A 113 11.53 -6.68 9.43
CA VAL A 113 10.60 -7.55 8.69
C VAL A 113 9.18 -7.26 9.17
N SER A 114 8.28 -6.99 8.23
CA SER A 114 6.85 -6.85 8.51
C SER A 114 6.27 -8.19 8.96
N VAL A 115 5.69 -8.23 10.15
CA VAL A 115 5.09 -9.44 10.75
C VAL A 115 3.58 -9.45 10.52
N ASN A 116 2.95 -8.31 10.75
CA ASN A 116 1.51 -8.13 10.56
C ASN A 116 1.21 -6.68 10.21
N MET A 117 0.27 -6.48 9.31
CA MET A 117 -0.26 -5.17 8.97
C MET A 117 -1.78 -5.25 8.83
N CYS A 118 -2.48 -4.37 9.54
CA CYS A 118 -3.93 -4.24 9.45
C CYS A 118 -4.27 -2.80 9.06
N ILE A 119 -5.05 -2.61 8.01
CA ILE A 119 -5.38 -1.28 7.48
C ILE A 119 -6.89 -1.16 7.35
N SER A 120 -7.42 -0.05 7.87
CA SER A 120 -8.78 0.42 7.63
C SER A 120 -8.76 1.53 6.59
N TYR A 121 -9.44 1.34 5.48
CA TYR A 121 -9.63 2.35 4.43
C TYR A 121 -10.93 3.08 4.73
N LEU A 122 -10.87 4.39 5.00
CA LEU A 122 -11.96 5.15 5.61
C LEU A 122 -12.54 6.21 4.67
N SER A 123 -11.72 6.79 3.80
CA SER A 123 -12.17 7.71 2.76
C SER A 123 -11.25 7.65 1.53
N ASN A 124 -11.68 8.27 0.43
CA ASN A 124 -10.93 8.34 -0.80
C ASN A 124 -10.01 9.58 -0.80
N ALA A 125 -8.83 9.43 -1.39
CA ALA A 125 -7.97 10.54 -1.76
C ALA A 125 -7.88 10.60 -3.29
N LYS A 126 -7.93 11.79 -3.86
CA LYS A 126 -7.92 12.03 -5.31
C LYS A 126 -6.54 12.47 -5.79
N LEU A 127 -6.37 12.45 -7.11
CA LEU A 127 -5.20 13.06 -7.75
C LEU A 127 -4.96 14.47 -7.20
N ASP A 128 -3.71 14.80 -6.97
CA ASP A 128 -3.24 16.08 -6.44
C ASP A 128 -3.63 16.42 -5.00
N ASP A 129 -4.42 15.58 -4.32
CA ASP A 129 -4.67 15.76 -2.89
C ASP A 129 -3.36 15.74 -2.09
N GLU A 130 -3.25 16.67 -1.13
CA GLU A 130 -2.16 16.70 -0.17
C GLU A 130 -2.52 15.89 1.07
N LEU A 131 -1.73 14.85 1.34
CA LEU A 131 -1.90 13.98 2.49
C LEU A 131 -0.86 14.28 3.56
N GLU A 132 -1.29 14.22 4.80
CA GLU A 132 -0.43 14.09 5.98
C GLU A 132 -0.39 12.61 6.38
N VAL A 133 0.82 12.07 6.50
CA VAL A 133 1.05 10.70 6.93
C VAL A 133 1.80 10.74 8.25
N THR A 134 1.14 10.38 9.33
CA THR A 134 1.71 10.38 10.67
C THR A 134 1.90 8.98 11.18
N SER A 135 3.12 8.60 11.52
CA SER A 135 3.42 7.32 12.20
C SER A 135 3.80 7.55 13.66
N ARG A 136 3.27 6.70 14.54
CA ARG A 136 3.53 6.70 15.98
C ARG A 136 3.97 5.32 16.46
N LEU A 137 5.02 5.29 17.26
CA LEU A 137 5.44 4.09 17.99
C LEU A 137 4.40 3.77 19.08
N LEU A 138 3.83 2.59 19.04
CA LEU A 138 2.88 2.11 20.05
C LEU A 138 3.58 1.41 21.21
N GLY A 139 4.69 0.73 20.91
CA GLY A 139 5.46 0.01 21.91
C GLY A 139 6.42 -0.99 21.29
N LYS A 140 7.23 -1.61 22.17
CA LYS A 140 8.21 -2.62 21.78
C LYS A 140 8.31 -3.71 22.85
N ILE A 141 8.32 -4.98 22.40
CA ILE A 141 8.60 -6.14 23.27
C ILE A 141 9.67 -6.99 22.57
N GLY A 142 10.85 -7.07 23.21
CA GLY A 142 11.99 -7.79 22.60
C GLY A 142 12.37 -7.22 21.24
N ALA A 143 12.31 -8.06 20.22
CA ALA A 143 12.60 -7.69 18.83
C ALA A 143 11.38 -7.20 18.06
N VAL A 144 10.17 -7.25 18.64
CA VAL A 144 8.93 -6.83 17.97
C VAL A 144 8.57 -5.41 18.38
N SER A 145 8.32 -4.56 17.40
CA SER A 145 7.83 -3.19 17.58
C SER A 145 6.47 -3.05 16.91
N GLY A 146 5.55 -2.32 17.54
CA GLY A 146 4.26 -1.95 16.97
C GLY A 146 4.22 -0.46 16.63
N THR A 147 3.73 -0.11 15.45
CA THR A 147 3.47 1.27 15.03
C THR A 147 2.03 1.45 14.60
N SER A 148 1.53 2.69 14.67
CA SER A 148 0.29 3.09 14.02
C SER A 148 0.59 4.16 12.99
N VAL A 149 -0.11 4.13 11.85
CA VAL A 149 0.01 5.12 10.79
C VAL A 149 -1.38 5.66 10.48
N ILE A 150 -1.50 6.99 10.47
CA ILE A 150 -2.72 7.69 10.07
C ILE A 150 -2.40 8.49 8.82
N ILE A 151 -3.22 8.30 7.79
CA ILE A 151 -3.19 9.07 6.55
C ILE A 151 -4.41 9.96 6.52
N LYS A 152 -4.19 11.27 6.43
CA LYS A 152 -5.23 12.30 6.50
C LYS A 152 -5.14 13.22 5.31
N ASN A 153 -6.27 13.56 4.70
CA ASN A 153 -6.35 14.62 3.70
C ASN A 153 -6.19 15.99 4.40
N LYS A 154 -5.20 16.76 3.98
CA LYS A 154 -4.90 18.06 4.63
C LYS A 154 -5.97 19.11 4.38
N ALA A 155 -6.63 19.07 3.24
CA ALA A 155 -7.64 20.07 2.86
C ALA A 155 -8.97 19.84 3.57
N THR A 156 -9.45 18.58 3.61
CA THR A 156 -10.77 18.22 4.18
C THR A 156 -10.67 17.86 5.67
N GLY A 157 -9.52 17.38 6.11
CA GLY A 157 -9.34 16.84 7.45
C GLY A 157 -9.81 15.39 7.60
N ASP A 158 -10.33 14.77 6.54
CA ASP A 158 -10.79 13.39 6.57
C ASP A 158 -9.63 12.39 6.73
N ILE A 159 -9.87 11.35 7.51
CA ILE A 159 -8.93 10.23 7.61
C ILE A 159 -9.14 9.34 6.38
N VAL A 160 -8.11 9.23 5.56
CA VAL A 160 -8.09 8.36 4.38
C VAL A 160 -7.88 6.91 4.79
N ALA A 161 -6.94 6.67 5.69
CA ALA A 161 -6.69 5.34 6.21
C ALA A 161 -6.04 5.38 7.61
N GLU A 162 -6.29 4.34 8.39
CA GLU A 162 -5.57 4.02 9.62
C GLU A 162 -4.94 2.64 9.48
N GLY A 163 -3.63 2.54 9.77
CA GLY A 163 -2.89 1.28 9.75
C GLY A 163 -2.24 0.96 11.08
N ARG A 164 -2.17 -0.33 11.41
CA ARG A 164 -1.35 -0.86 12.50
C ARG A 164 -0.35 -1.82 11.90
N HIS A 165 0.91 -1.67 12.27
CA HIS A 165 2.00 -2.43 11.69
C HIS A 165 2.90 -2.99 12.79
N SER A 166 3.09 -4.29 12.78
CA SER A 166 4.01 -4.99 13.67
C SER A 166 5.24 -5.42 12.88
N LEU A 167 6.40 -5.10 13.40
CA LEU A 167 7.68 -5.29 12.73
C LEU A 167 8.65 -6.05 13.65
N PHE A 168 9.41 -6.96 13.06
CA PHE A 168 10.48 -7.68 13.72
C PHE A 168 11.83 -7.10 13.32
N SER A 169 12.62 -6.66 14.30
CA SER A 169 14.00 -6.19 14.11
C SER A 169 14.97 -7.35 14.27
N LYS A 170 15.72 -7.67 13.20
CA LYS A 170 16.85 -8.59 13.32
C LYS A 170 17.90 -7.98 14.25
N LEU A 171 18.40 -8.76 15.17
CA LEU A 171 19.45 -8.38 16.14
C LEU A 171 20.81 -8.23 15.47
#